data_1105debee49c0d32243f001a2d3e8f14
#
_entry.id   1105debee49c0d32243f001a2d3e8f14
#
_cell.length_a   1.000
_cell.length_b   1.000
_cell.length_c   1.000
_cell.angle_alpha   90.00
_cell.angle_beta   90.00
_cell.angle_gamma   90.00
#
_symmetry.space_group_name_H-M   'P 1'
#
loop_
_entity.id
_entity.type
_entity.pdbx_description
1 polymer ?
#
loop_
_entity_poly.entity_id
_entity_poly.type
_entity_poly.pdbx_seq_one_letter_code
_entity_poly.pdbx_strand_id
1 'polypeptide(L)' 'MTDYSDYKEQRRILIEYLHVMIARCDWHGVADVAMDLRELEAENEPAPVSRRSR' A
#
# COMPACT_ATOMS: atom_id res chain seq x y z
N MET A 1 12.72 -12.19 9.04
CA MET A 1 11.45 -12.40 8.60
C MET A 1 10.49 -11.40 9.13
N THR A 2 9.58 -11.00 8.36
CA THR A 2 8.65 -9.99 8.72
C THR A 2 7.44 -10.62 9.30
N ASP A 3 7.00 -10.21 10.45
CA ASP A 3 5.80 -10.81 10.93
C ASP A 3 4.64 -9.89 10.57
N TYR A 4 3.46 -10.33 10.89
CA TYR A 4 2.26 -9.64 10.47
C TYR A 4 2.17 -8.24 11.08
N SER A 5 2.74 -8.06 12.26
CA SER A 5 2.72 -6.74 12.89
C SER A 5 3.52 -5.74 12.08
N ASP A 6 4.66 -6.17 11.57
CA ASP A 6 5.48 -5.29 10.76
C ASP A 6 4.77 -4.92 9.48
N TYR A 7 4.09 -5.86 8.87
CA TYR A 7 3.33 -5.61 7.67
C TYR A 7 2.24 -4.55 7.94
N LYS A 8 1.50 -4.72 9.02
CA LYS A 8 0.42 -3.79 9.33
C LYS A 8 0.98 -2.40 9.62
N GLU A 9 2.10 -2.35 10.29
CA GLU A 9 2.71 -1.06 10.62
C GLU A 9 3.16 -0.35 9.34
N GLN A 10 3.81 -1.06 8.45
CA GLN A 10 4.25 -0.45 7.20
C GLN A 10 3.08 0.00 6.37
N ARG A 11 2.02 -0.80 6.34
CA ARG A 11 0.84 -0.46 5.58
C ARG A 11 0.21 0.82 6.12
N ARG A 12 0.13 0.94 7.43
CA ARG A 12 -0.45 2.12 8.05
C ARG A 12 0.35 3.37 7.71
N ILE A 13 1.67 3.25 7.77
CA ILE A 13 2.53 4.38 7.47
C ILE A 13 2.35 4.83 6.03
N LEU A 14 2.27 3.87 5.11
CA LEU A 14 2.09 4.21 3.71
C LEU A 14 0.74 4.86 3.47
N ILE A 15 -0.29 4.40 4.16
CA ILE A 15 -1.60 5.00 4.00
C ILE A 15 -1.62 6.44 4.51
N GLU A 16 -0.96 6.69 5.62
CA GLU A 16 -0.88 8.05 6.14
C GLU A 16 -0.13 8.95 5.17
N TYR A 17 0.93 8.42 4.59
CA TYR A 17 1.70 9.17 3.63
C TYR A 17 0.86 9.46 2.39
N LEU A 18 0.06 8.49 1.99
CA LEU A 18 -0.85 8.65 0.87
C LEU A 18 -1.80 9.83 1.13
N HIS A 19 -2.35 9.91 2.32
CA HIS A 19 -3.26 10.99 2.65
C HIS A 19 -2.56 12.36 2.55
N VAL A 20 -1.30 12.42 2.96
CA VAL A 20 -0.53 13.65 2.84
C VAL A 20 -0.36 14.03 1.38
N MET A 21 -0.06 13.05 0.55
CA MET A 21 0.12 13.33 -0.88
C MET A 21 -1.18 13.81 -1.51
N ILE A 22 -2.30 13.21 -1.11
CA ILE A 22 -3.59 13.64 -1.64
C ILE A 22 -3.88 15.06 -1.21
N ALA A 23 -3.62 15.39 0.05
CA ALA A 23 -3.89 16.72 0.54
C ALA A 23 -3.07 17.77 -0.20
N ARG A 24 -1.90 17.38 -0.69
CA ARG A 24 -1.06 18.29 -1.43
C ARG A 24 -1.33 18.24 -2.92
N CYS A 25 -2.27 17.43 -3.33
CA CYS A 25 -2.57 17.22 -4.75
C CYS A 25 -1.35 16.72 -5.51
N ASP A 26 -0.50 15.97 -4.83
CA ASP A 26 0.69 15.44 -5.44
C ASP A 26 0.34 14.07 -6.02
N TRP A 27 -0.25 14.08 -7.18
CA TRP A 27 -0.78 12.86 -7.76
C TRP A 27 0.31 11.89 -8.17
N HIS A 28 1.48 12.40 -8.48
CA HIS A 28 2.61 11.52 -8.76
C HIS A 28 2.99 10.75 -7.50
N GLY A 29 3.04 11.44 -6.36
CA GLY A 29 3.32 10.78 -5.10
C GLY A 29 2.24 9.79 -4.72
N VAL A 30 0.98 10.15 -5.00
CA VAL A 30 -0.12 9.23 -4.74
C VAL A 30 0.08 7.93 -5.50
N ALA A 31 0.45 8.03 -6.77
CA ALA A 31 0.65 6.84 -7.58
C ALA A 31 1.81 6.00 -7.04
N ASP A 32 2.89 6.65 -6.62
CA ASP A 32 4.04 5.92 -6.11
C ASP A 32 3.68 5.18 -4.82
N VAL A 33 2.98 5.83 -3.91
CA VAL A 33 2.61 5.19 -2.66
C VAL A 33 1.61 4.08 -2.90
N ALA A 34 0.70 4.28 -3.84
CA ALA A 34 -0.28 3.25 -4.15
C ALA A 34 0.42 2.00 -4.69
N MET A 35 1.44 2.18 -5.51
CA MET A 35 2.19 1.04 -6.01
C MET A 35 2.94 0.34 -4.89
N ASP A 36 3.50 1.11 -3.96
CA ASP A 36 4.19 0.52 -2.82
C ASP A 36 3.22 -0.29 -1.97
N LEU A 37 2.03 0.22 -1.76
CA LEU A 37 1.02 -0.50 -0.99
C LEU A 37 0.64 -1.79 -1.70
N ARG A 38 0.48 -1.71 -3.00
CA ARG A 38 0.11 -2.89 -3.76
C ARG A 38 1.16 -3.97 -3.64
N GLU A 39 2.42 -3.58 -3.73
CA GLU A 39 3.51 -4.53 -3.63
C GLU A 39 3.62 -5.10 -2.23
N LEU A 40 3.42 -4.27 -1.23
CA LEU A 40 3.47 -4.73 0.14
C LEU A 40 2.38 -5.76 0.40
N GLU A 41 1.20 -5.50 -0.10
CA GLU A 41 0.10 -6.43 0.10
C GLU A 41 0.36 -7.74 -0.65
N ALA A 42 0.91 -7.64 -1.85
CA ALA A 42 1.17 -8.83 -2.63
C ALA A 42 2.22 -9.71 -1.96
N GLU A 43 3.17 -9.09 -1.27
CA GLU A 43 4.21 -9.86 -0.60
C GLU A 43 3.72 -10.53 0.67
N ASN A 44 2.73 -9.95 1.30
CA ASN A 44 2.33 -10.41 2.61
C ASN A 44 1.00 -11.12 2.65
N GLU A 45 0.18 -11.01 1.62
CA GLU A 45 -1.09 -11.65 1.62
C GLU A 45 -1.08 -12.78 0.65
N PRO A 46 -1.76 -13.81 0.94
CA PRO A 46 -1.77 -14.91 0.06
C PRO A 46 -2.58 -14.54 -1.10
N ALA A 47 -2.62 -15.10 -1.95
CA ALA A 47 -3.25 -14.90 -3.08
C ALA A 47 -4.44 -14.35 -3.18
N PRO A 48 -4.66 -13.61 -3.69
CA PRO A 48 -5.77 -13.01 -3.76
C PRO A 48 -6.54 -13.34 -4.74
N VAL A 49 -7.25 -13.37 -4.79
CA VAL A 49 -8.06 -13.69 -5.56
C VAL A 49 -8.26 -12.93 -6.53
N SER A 50 -8.40 -12.76 -7.07
CA SER A 50 -8.52 -12.11 -7.96
C SER A 50 -9.37 -11.32 -8.38
N ARG A 51 -9.53 -10.88 -8.37
CA ARG A 51 -10.08 -10.21 -8.72
C ARG A 51 -10.06 -9.55 -9.56
N ARG A 52 -10.12 -9.43 -10.04
CA ARG A 52 -10.15 -9.03 -10.75
C ARG A 52 -10.37 -8.47 -11.35
N SER A 53 -10.48 -8.22 -11.61
CA SER A 53 -10.65 -7.73 -12.11
C SER A 53 -11.04 -7.23 -12.81
N ARG A 54 -11.17 -6.83 -13.14
CA ARG A 54 -11.42 -6.35 -13.81
C ARG A 54 -11.41 -6.12 -14.32
#